data_b255217652808269609606e718944f52
#
_entry.id   b255217652808269609606e718944f52
#
_cell.length_a   1.000
_cell.length_b   1.000
_cell.length_c   1.000
_cell.angle_alpha   90.00
_cell.angle_beta   90.00
_cell.angle_gamma   90.00
#
_symmetry.space_group_name_H-M   'P 1'
#
loop_
_entity.id
_entity.type
_entity.pdbx_description
1 polymer ?
#
loop_
_entity_poly.entity_id
_entity_poly.type
_entity_poly.pdbx_seq_one_letter_code
_entity_poly.pdbx_strand_id
1 'polypeptide(L)'
;QKLSVGLGAAALAPLSSSASLFPTFKKPDKKLRVALMGLGGYANIVARAMKECQLATLTGIVTGTPSKIAVWKSNYGIADKNVYNYDNLSAIANNPDIDLVYITTPNSLHHKHVLQVAATGKHVICEKPVADNALQAGEMIAACKKAGVKFYVGYRLHFEPHTRELVRMRKAGELGRIMHVNNYMGFKIGDPTQWRLKKALAGGGAMMDVGVYALNGARYATGEEPVWVTAQETKTDKVKFAEVDETVTFQLGFPSGVIASCGTTYNFNNYERLYVIGDKGFAELSPAFGYGPIQGRTHLGPMNQPLITHQAAQMDGLADCILNGTPDPGMTGEEGLKDMVVVDAVYESLRKNGEKIYLGKK
;
A
#
# COMPACT_ATOMS: atom_id res chain seq x y z
N GLN A 1 53.30 43.53 28.48
CA GLN A 1 52.96 42.59 27.38
C GLN A 1 51.45 42.35 27.36
N LYS A 2 50.79 42.87 26.33
CA LYS A 2 49.35 42.63 26.10
C LYS A 2 49.21 41.42 25.15
N LEU A 3 48.58 40.35 25.61
CA LEU A 3 48.17 39.25 24.74
C LEU A 3 46.84 39.61 24.12
N SER A 4 46.72 39.69 22.79
CA SER A 4 45.53 39.79 22.01
C SER A 4 45.09 38.37 21.64
N VAL A 5 43.90 37.97 22.14
CA VAL A 5 43.21 36.72 21.75
C VAL A 5 42.36 37.02 20.51
N GLY A 6 42.75 36.47 19.39
CA GLY A 6 41.97 36.52 18.16
C GLY A 6 40.84 35.49 18.20
N LEU A 7 39.58 35.95 18.21
CA LEU A 7 38.41 35.13 17.97
C LEU A 7 38.28 34.84 16.47
N GLY A 8 38.60 33.62 16.07
CA GLY A 8 38.26 33.11 14.74
C GLY A 8 36.79 32.77 14.65
N ALA A 9 36.02 33.57 13.91
CA ALA A 9 34.66 33.25 13.55
C ALA A 9 34.68 32.17 12.45
N ALA A 10 34.35 30.92 12.82
CA ALA A 10 34.08 29.89 11.86
C ALA A 10 32.69 30.14 11.24
N ALA A 11 32.67 30.55 9.98
CA ALA A 11 31.44 30.69 9.21
C ALA A 11 30.86 29.29 8.99
N LEU A 12 29.75 29.00 9.65
CA LEU A 12 28.89 27.87 9.32
C LEU A 12 28.25 28.15 7.96
N ALA A 13 28.73 27.51 6.91
CA ALA A 13 28.04 27.49 5.63
C ALA A 13 26.71 26.72 5.79
N PRO A 14 25.59 27.26 5.29
CA PRO A 14 24.35 26.53 5.35
C PRO A 14 24.42 25.31 4.42
N LEU A 15 24.35 24.11 4.97
CA LEU A 15 24.07 22.88 4.22
C LEU A 15 22.61 22.95 3.71
N SER A 16 22.39 23.63 2.60
CA SER A 16 21.11 23.66 1.91
C SER A 16 21.25 22.95 0.58
N SER A 17 21.00 21.65 0.60
CA SER A 17 20.41 20.96 -0.53
C SER A 17 19.38 19.97 -0.01
N SER A 18 18.24 20.49 0.44
CA SER A 18 17.01 19.70 0.53
C SER A 18 16.61 19.35 -0.90
N ALA A 19 17.11 18.22 -1.42
CA ALA A 19 16.50 17.62 -2.58
C ALA A 19 15.02 17.44 -2.25
N SER A 20 14.14 18.04 -3.05
CA SER A 20 12.69 17.95 -2.86
C SER A 20 12.30 16.48 -2.74
N LEU A 21 11.71 16.06 -1.61
CA LEU A 21 11.18 14.72 -1.40
C LEU A 21 9.99 14.43 -2.34
N PHE A 22 9.54 15.47 -3.06
CA PHE A 22 8.49 15.38 -4.05
C PHE A 22 9.10 15.29 -5.44
N PRO A 23 8.73 14.28 -6.24
CA PRO A 23 9.07 14.26 -7.64
C PRO A 23 8.42 15.49 -8.31
N THR A 24 9.21 16.32 -8.95
CA THR A 24 8.70 17.28 -9.92
C THR A 24 8.33 16.48 -11.16
N PHE A 25 7.05 16.26 -11.39
CA PHE A 25 6.59 15.55 -12.58
C PHE A 25 6.79 16.41 -13.82
N LYS A 26 7.33 15.80 -14.88
CA LYS A 26 7.29 16.40 -16.20
C LYS A 26 5.84 16.43 -16.64
N LYS A 27 5.28 17.63 -16.87
CA LYS A 27 3.89 17.75 -17.32
C LYS A 27 3.73 17.08 -18.69
N PRO A 28 2.95 15.99 -18.80
CA PRO A 28 2.73 15.34 -20.08
C PRO A 28 1.73 16.15 -20.92
N ASP A 29 1.77 15.96 -22.23
CA ASP A 29 0.78 16.55 -23.13
C ASP A 29 -0.65 16.04 -22.88
N LYS A 30 -0.77 14.87 -22.25
CA LYS A 30 -2.04 14.20 -21.99
C LYS A 30 -2.02 13.49 -20.63
N LYS A 31 -3.10 13.70 -19.84
CA LYS A 31 -3.28 12.96 -18.57
C LYS A 31 -3.63 11.50 -18.82
N LEU A 32 -3.19 10.61 -17.90
CA LEU A 32 -3.62 9.22 -17.84
C LEU A 32 -5.12 9.14 -17.50
N ARG A 33 -5.90 8.47 -18.35
CA ARG A 33 -7.36 8.35 -18.22
C ARG A 33 -7.69 7.07 -17.45
N VAL A 34 -8.34 7.23 -16.30
CA VAL A 34 -8.56 6.15 -15.33
C VAL A 34 -10.03 5.84 -15.23
N ALA A 35 -10.39 4.55 -15.26
CA ALA A 35 -11.68 4.06 -14.83
C ALA A 35 -11.56 3.43 -13.43
N LEU A 36 -12.48 3.77 -12.50
CA LEU A 36 -12.57 3.12 -11.19
C LEU A 36 -13.54 1.94 -11.25
N MET A 37 -13.08 0.78 -10.79
CA MET A 37 -13.85 -0.47 -10.74
C MET A 37 -14.15 -0.87 -9.29
N GLY A 38 -15.46 -0.95 -8.94
CA GLY A 38 -15.90 -1.22 -7.58
C GLY A 38 -16.13 0.05 -6.77
N LEU A 39 -17.31 0.65 -6.87
CA LEU A 39 -17.64 1.96 -6.29
C LEU A 39 -18.01 1.87 -4.81
N GLY A 40 -17.07 1.38 -3.97
CA GLY A 40 -17.18 1.28 -2.51
C GLY A 40 -16.66 2.52 -1.77
N GLY A 41 -16.47 2.38 -0.45
CA GLY A 41 -15.96 3.46 0.40
C GLY A 41 -14.57 3.95 -0.04
N TYR A 42 -13.66 3.03 -0.33
CA TYR A 42 -12.30 3.40 -0.75
C TYR A 42 -12.28 4.05 -2.14
N ALA A 43 -13.11 3.59 -3.08
CA ALA A 43 -13.26 4.25 -4.38
C ALA A 43 -13.65 5.74 -4.25
N ASN A 44 -14.51 6.08 -3.27
CA ASN A 44 -14.87 7.48 -3.00
C ASN A 44 -13.65 8.30 -2.50
N ILE A 45 -12.74 7.69 -1.73
CA ILE A 45 -11.51 8.35 -1.28
C ILE A 45 -10.61 8.61 -2.49
N VAL A 46 -10.37 7.58 -3.31
CA VAL A 46 -9.55 7.70 -4.54
C VAL A 46 -10.12 8.72 -5.51
N ALA A 47 -11.43 8.68 -5.77
CA ALA A 47 -12.07 9.61 -6.72
C ALA A 47 -11.99 11.07 -6.27
N ARG A 48 -12.09 11.33 -4.95
CA ARG A 48 -11.87 12.67 -4.39
C ARG A 48 -10.41 13.11 -4.55
N ALA A 49 -9.47 12.23 -4.23
CA ALA A 49 -8.04 12.50 -4.37
C ALA A 49 -7.66 12.76 -5.85
N MET A 50 -8.28 12.08 -6.79
CA MET A 50 -8.02 12.29 -8.22
C MET A 50 -8.37 13.70 -8.73
N LYS A 51 -9.17 14.48 -7.99
CA LYS A 51 -9.39 15.90 -8.32
C LYS A 51 -8.12 16.75 -8.12
N GLU A 52 -7.18 16.30 -7.30
CA GLU A 52 -5.89 16.96 -7.04
C GLU A 52 -4.79 16.52 -8.01
N CYS A 53 -5.00 15.42 -8.76
CA CYS A 53 -3.99 14.84 -9.64
C CYS A 53 -3.60 15.78 -10.80
N GLN A 54 -2.29 15.85 -11.04
CA GLN A 54 -1.70 16.60 -12.15
C GLN A 54 -1.59 15.75 -13.42
N LEU A 55 -1.29 14.44 -13.25
CA LEU A 55 -0.96 13.52 -14.36
C LEU A 55 -2.08 12.50 -14.64
N ALA A 56 -3.05 12.33 -13.77
CA ALA A 56 -4.16 11.40 -13.94
C ALA A 56 -5.52 12.12 -13.93
N THR A 57 -6.54 11.49 -14.51
CA THR A 57 -7.92 11.99 -14.48
C THR A 57 -8.91 10.83 -14.47
N LEU A 58 -9.97 10.96 -13.69
CA LEU A 58 -11.06 9.98 -13.64
C LEU A 58 -11.98 10.20 -14.84
N THR A 59 -12.08 9.21 -15.72
CA THR A 59 -12.87 9.31 -16.95
C THR A 59 -13.97 8.25 -17.06
N GLY A 60 -13.88 7.16 -16.30
CA GLY A 60 -14.83 6.04 -16.38
C GLY A 60 -15.10 5.37 -15.05
N ILE A 61 -16.17 4.59 -15.02
CA ILE A 61 -16.57 3.78 -13.86
C ILE A 61 -17.04 2.39 -14.29
N VAL A 62 -16.77 1.40 -13.42
CA VAL A 62 -17.29 0.02 -13.55
C VAL A 62 -17.97 -0.35 -12.25
N THR A 63 -19.27 -0.67 -12.28
CA THR A 63 -20.05 -1.00 -11.10
C THR A 63 -21.17 -2.00 -11.35
N GLY A 64 -21.36 -2.93 -10.41
CA GLY A 64 -22.54 -3.81 -10.39
C GLY A 64 -23.74 -3.20 -9.64
N THR A 65 -23.69 -1.91 -9.26
CA THR A 65 -24.75 -1.23 -8.51
C THR A 65 -25.28 -0.04 -9.30
N PRO A 66 -26.34 -0.23 -10.10
CA PRO A 66 -26.86 0.82 -11.01
C PRO A 66 -27.27 2.11 -10.29
N SER A 67 -27.75 2.03 -9.05
CA SER A 67 -28.16 3.20 -8.26
C SER A 67 -27.02 4.19 -7.96
N LYS A 68 -25.78 3.78 -8.08
CA LYS A 68 -24.59 4.65 -7.89
C LYS A 68 -24.25 5.47 -9.13
N ILE A 69 -24.66 5.03 -10.32
CA ILE A 69 -24.20 5.59 -11.61
C ILE A 69 -24.50 7.09 -11.72
N ALA A 70 -25.76 7.48 -11.45
CA ALA A 70 -26.18 8.88 -11.61
C ALA A 70 -25.34 9.85 -10.75
N VAL A 71 -25.13 9.48 -9.49
CA VAL A 71 -24.34 10.30 -8.54
C VAL A 71 -22.86 10.39 -8.98
N TRP A 72 -22.26 9.28 -9.42
CA TRP A 72 -20.88 9.27 -9.88
C TRP A 72 -20.68 10.06 -11.17
N LYS A 73 -21.60 9.94 -12.11
CA LYS A 73 -21.58 10.76 -13.34
C LYS A 73 -21.63 12.25 -13.02
N SER A 74 -22.55 12.67 -12.16
CA SER A 74 -22.71 14.05 -11.76
C SER A 74 -21.49 14.60 -11.03
N ASN A 75 -20.94 13.84 -10.05
CA ASN A 75 -19.84 14.32 -9.19
C ASN A 75 -18.48 14.41 -9.92
N TYR A 76 -18.30 13.60 -10.97
CA TYR A 76 -17.01 13.43 -11.64
C TYR A 76 -17.03 13.65 -13.14
N GLY A 77 -18.17 14.05 -13.71
CA GLY A 77 -18.27 14.36 -15.15
C GLY A 77 -18.11 13.13 -16.05
N ILE A 78 -18.54 11.92 -15.59
CA ILE A 78 -18.38 10.70 -16.36
C ILE A 78 -19.38 10.64 -17.52
N ALA A 79 -18.87 10.52 -18.75
CA ALA A 79 -19.70 10.35 -19.94
C ALA A 79 -20.41 8.99 -19.97
N ASP A 80 -21.60 8.89 -20.57
CA ASP A 80 -22.37 7.66 -20.63
C ASP A 80 -21.61 6.49 -21.27
N LYS A 81 -20.83 6.75 -22.32
CA LYS A 81 -19.99 5.77 -23.01
C LYS A 81 -18.85 5.19 -22.14
N ASN A 82 -18.57 5.80 -20.99
CA ASN A 82 -17.53 5.41 -20.06
C ASN A 82 -18.08 4.75 -18.79
N VAL A 83 -19.35 4.34 -18.81
CA VAL A 83 -20.02 3.63 -17.73
C VAL A 83 -20.15 2.16 -18.11
N TYR A 84 -19.60 1.29 -17.25
CA TYR A 84 -19.58 -0.16 -17.44
C TYR A 84 -20.11 -0.90 -16.22
N ASN A 85 -20.49 -2.14 -16.43
CA ASN A 85 -20.72 -3.12 -15.38
C ASN A 85 -19.75 -4.30 -15.52
N TYR A 86 -19.85 -5.30 -14.65
CA TYR A 86 -18.92 -6.44 -14.67
C TYR A 86 -19.15 -7.38 -15.87
N ASP A 87 -20.34 -7.35 -16.50
CA ASP A 87 -20.68 -8.23 -17.63
C ASP A 87 -20.19 -7.65 -18.96
N ASN A 88 -20.22 -6.32 -19.12
CA ASN A 88 -19.79 -5.64 -20.34
C ASN A 88 -18.38 -5.03 -20.23
N LEU A 89 -17.60 -5.41 -19.23
CA LEU A 89 -16.24 -4.89 -18.97
C LEU A 89 -15.31 -5.05 -20.19
N SER A 90 -15.45 -6.09 -20.99
CA SER A 90 -14.66 -6.33 -22.20
C SER A 90 -14.76 -5.19 -23.24
N ALA A 91 -15.88 -4.46 -23.27
CA ALA A 91 -16.08 -3.34 -24.17
C ALA A 91 -15.10 -2.16 -23.92
N ILE A 92 -14.47 -2.11 -22.75
CA ILE A 92 -13.41 -1.12 -22.42
C ILE A 92 -12.22 -1.22 -23.40
N ALA A 93 -11.95 -2.39 -23.98
CA ALA A 93 -10.84 -2.60 -24.91
C ALA A 93 -10.83 -1.55 -26.04
N ASN A 94 -11.98 -1.25 -26.60
CA ASN A 94 -12.13 -0.32 -27.73
C ASN A 94 -12.39 1.14 -27.31
N ASN A 95 -12.38 1.44 -26.01
CA ASN A 95 -12.63 2.79 -25.52
C ASN A 95 -11.31 3.59 -25.43
N PRO A 96 -11.12 4.60 -26.31
CA PRO A 96 -9.92 5.43 -26.26
C PRO A 96 -9.88 6.39 -25.06
N ASP A 97 -10.97 6.56 -24.32
CA ASP A 97 -11.03 7.46 -23.16
C ASP A 97 -10.58 6.79 -21.85
N ILE A 98 -10.13 5.53 -21.92
CA ILE A 98 -9.63 4.77 -20.76
C ILE A 98 -8.28 4.18 -21.13
N ASP A 99 -7.26 4.50 -20.31
CA ASP A 99 -5.91 3.96 -20.43
C ASP A 99 -5.64 2.90 -19.34
N LEU A 100 -6.28 3.07 -18.18
CA LEU A 100 -6.04 2.26 -16.98
C LEU A 100 -7.35 1.99 -16.25
N VAL A 101 -7.48 0.80 -15.65
CA VAL A 101 -8.55 0.47 -14.70
C VAL A 101 -7.96 0.29 -13.30
N TYR A 102 -8.48 1.04 -12.33
CA TYR A 102 -8.15 0.91 -10.92
C TYR A 102 -9.20 0.07 -10.20
N ILE A 103 -8.82 -1.12 -9.75
CA ILE A 103 -9.69 -2.12 -9.12
C ILE A 103 -9.71 -1.90 -7.62
N THR A 104 -10.90 -1.64 -7.07
CA THR A 104 -11.17 -1.39 -5.64
C THR A 104 -12.34 -2.25 -5.14
N THR A 105 -12.53 -3.41 -5.74
CA THR A 105 -13.54 -4.41 -5.36
C THR A 105 -13.14 -5.15 -4.08
N PRO A 106 -13.99 -5.97 -3.47
CA PRO A 106 -13.58 -6.89 -2.40
C PRO A 106 -12.43 -7.80 -2.82
N ASN A 107 -11.56 -8.16 -1.86
CA ASN A 107 -10.26 -8.80 -2.10
C ASN A 107 -10.34 -10.05 -3.00
N SER A 108 -11.27 -10.98 -2.70
CA SER A 108 -11.39 -12.24 -3.45
C SER A 108 -11.86 -12.06 -4.91
N LEU A 109 -12.26 -10.85 -5.28
CA LEU A 109 -12.60 -10.52 -6.66
C LEU A 109 -11.42 -9.95 -7.45
N HIS A 110 -10.32 -9.58 -6.79
CA HIS A 110 -9.16 -8.97 -7.42
C HIS A 110 -8.58 -9.83 -8.55
N HIS A 111 -8.34 -11.12 -8.28
CA HIS A 111 -7.82 -12.05 -9.27
C HIS A 111 -8.66 -12.06 -10.56
N LYS A 112 -9.97 -12.35 -10.43
CA LYS A 112 -10.89 -12.37 -11.58
C LYS A 112 -10.86 -11.05 -12.35
N HIS A 113 -10.94 -9.93 -11.64
CA HIS A 113 -11.05 -8.62 -12.27
C HIS A 113 -9.75 -8.19 -12.95
N VAL A 114 -8.58 -8.47 -12.36
CA VAL A 114 -7.28 -8.19 -13.00
C VAL A 114 -7.13 -8.99 -14.29
N LEU A 115 -7.48 -10.29 -14.30
CA LEU A 115 -7.46 -11.10 -15.54
C LEU A 115 -8.38 -10.52 -16.62
N GLN A 116 -9.60 -10.10 -16.23
CA GLN A 116 -10.55 -9.50 -17.17
C GLN A 116 -10.05 -8.16 -17.73
N VAL A 117 -9.48 -7.29 -16.88
CA VAL A 117 -8.95 -5.99 -17.32
C VAL A 117 -7.70 -6.18 -18.19
N ALA A 118 -6.78 -7.06 -17.80
CA ALA A 118 -5.60 -7.36 -18.60
C ALA A 118 -5.97 -7.81 -20.03
N ALA A 119 -7.00 -8.64 -20.18
CA ALA A 119 -7.51 -9.09 -21.48
C ALA A 119 -8.05 -7.96 -22.36
N THR A 120 -8.37 -6.79 -21.78
CA THR A 120 -8.78 -5.60 -22.56
C THR A 120 -7.60 -4.77 -23.09
N GLY A 121 -6.36 -5.11 -22.74
CA GLY A 121 -5.18 -4.32 -23.11
C GLY A 121 -5.02 -3.01 -22.34
N LYS A 122 -5.78 -2.80 -21.26
CA LYS A 122 -5.64 -1.61 -20.40
C LYS A 122 -4.69 -1.90 -19.23
N HIS A 123 -3.95 -0.87 -18.80
CA HIS A 123 -3.12 -0.96 -17.60
C HIS A 123 -3.97 -1.20 -16.35
N VAL A 124 -3.38 -1.78 -15.33
CA VAL A 124 -4.08 -2.19 -14.10
C VAL A 124 -3.42 -1.59 -12.87
N ILE A 125 -4.22 -1.00 -12.00
CA ILE A 125 -3.91 -0.87 -10.57
C ILE A 125 -4.91 -1.75 -9.83
N CYS A 126 -4.44 -2.59 -8.90
CA CYS A 126 -5.29 -3.36 -8.00
C CYS A 126 -4.99 -2.97 -6.55
N GLU A 127 -6.04 -2.80 -5.75
CA GLU A 127 -5.86 -2.56 -4.32
C GLU A 127 -5.15 -3.71 -3.62
N LYS A 128 -4.54 -3.36 -2.50
CA LYS A 128 -4.00 -4.33 -1.54
C LYS A 128 -5.15 -4.96 -0.70
N PRO A 129 -5.02 -6.22 -0.24
CA PRO A 129 -4.06 -7.21 -0.70
C PRO A 129 -4.27 -7.53 -2.16
N VAL A 130 -3.19 -7.80 -2.89
CA VAL A 130 -3.28 -7.95 -4.35
C VAL A 130 -4.19 -9.11 -4.78
N ALA A 131 -4.21 -10.20 -4.00
CA ALA A 131 -4.97 -11.42 -4.24
C ALA A 131 -5.25 -12.15 -2.91
N ASP A 132 -5.96 -13.27 -2.95
CA ASP A 132 -6.19 -14.13 -1.78
C ASP A 132 -4.97 -14.98 -1.39
N ASN A 133 -4.04 -15.22 -2.32
CA ASN A 133 -2.83 -16.02 -2.11
C ASN A 133 -1.77 -15.74 -3.18
N ALA A 134 -0.56 -16.29 -2.99
CA ALA A 134 0.57 -16.10 -3.89
C ALA A 134 0.36 -16.70 -5.28
N LEU A 135 -0.35 -17.82 -5.40
CA LEU A 135 -0.64 -18.44 -6.70
C LEU A 135 -1.45 -17.51 -7.59
N GLN A 136 -2.57 -16.97 -7.07
CA GLN A 136 -3.39 -16.01 -7.79
C GLN A 136 -2.61 -14.75 -8.17
N ALA A 137 -1.78 -14.21 -7.27
CA ALA A 137 -0.92 -13.06 -7.58
C ALA A 137 0.03 -13.37 -8.76
N GLY A 138 0.62 -14.56 -8.79
CA GLY A 138 1.46 -15.02 -9.90
C GLY A 138 0.71 -15.11 -11.24
N GLU A 139 -0.52 -15.64 -11.22
CA GLU A 139 -1.38 -15.72 -12.41
C GLU A 139 -1.76 -14.33 -12.94
N MET A 140 -2.04 -13.37 -12.05
CA MET A 140 -2.34 -11.97 -12.42
C MET A 140 -1.14 -11.30 -13.08
N ILE A 141 0.07 -11.48 -12.53
CA ILE A 141 1.31 -10.98 -13.11
C ILE A 141 1.52 -11.56 -14.51
N ALA A 142 1.39 -12.88 -14.65
CA ALA A 142 1.56 -13.59 -15.93
C ALA A 142 0.55 -13.09 -16.99
N ALA A 143 -0.71 -12.88 -16.60
CA ALA A 143 -1.74 -12.37 -17.49
C ALA A 143 -1.45 -10.94 -17.98
N CYS A 144 -1.08 -10.04 -17.07
CA CYS A 144 -0.73 -8.65 -17.42
C CYS A 144 0.53 -8.60 -18.31
N LYS A 145 1.55 -9.41 -18.01
CA LYS A 145 2.75 -9.54 -18.84
C LYS A 145 2.44 -10.06 -20.24
N LYS A 146 1.60 -11.10 -20.34
CA LYS A 146 1.13 -11.64 -21.64
C LYS A 146 0.38 -10.59 -22.47
N ALA A 147 -0.42 -9.76 -21.80
CA ALA A 147 -1.16 -8.68 -22.46
C ALA A 147 -0.30 -7.43 -22.78
N GLY A 148 0.96 -7.38 -22.33
CA GLY A 148 1.85 -6.22 -22.52
C GLY A 148 1.42 -4.99 -21.72
N VAL A 149 0.66 -5.16 -20.65
CA VAL A 149 0.14 -4.06 -19.82
C VAL A 149 0.91 -3.93 -18.50
N LYS A 150 0.96 -2.72 -17.96
CA LYS A 150 1.52 -2.46 -16.64
C LYS A 150 0.54 -2.93 -15.58
N PHE A 151 1.07 -3.54 -14.51
CA PHE A 151 0.31 -3.99 -13.35
C PHE A 151 0.93 -3.45 -12.06
N TYR A 152 0.16 -2.64 -11.32
CA TYR A 152 0.57 -2.02 -10.07
C TYR A 152 -0.38 -2.38 -8.93
N VAL A 153 0.14 -2.33 -7.69
CA VAL A 153 -0.63 -2.52 -6.46
C VAL A 153 -0.83 -1.18 -5.75
N GLY A 154 -1.96 -0.99 -5.10
CA GLY A 154 -2.34 0.26 -4.43
C GLY A 154 -1.57 0.55 -3.14
N TYR A 155 -0.24 0.60 -3.19
CA TYR A 155 0.65 0.87 -2.04
C TYR A 155 0.90 2.36 -1.84
N ARG A 156 -0.14 3.12 -1.45
CA ARG A 156 -0.08 4.59 -1.29
C ARG A 156 1.03 5.10 -0.38
N LEU A 157 1.45 4.30 0.62
CA LEU A 157 2.49 4.69 1.58
C LEU A 157 3.89 4.80 0.96
N HIS A 158 4.13 4.23 -0.21
CA HIS A 158 5.36 4.49 -0.99
C HIS A 158 5.51 5.96 -1.40
N PHE A 159 4.42 6.73 -1.38
CA PHE A 159 4.41 8.17 -1.69
C PHE A 159 4.24 9.04 -0.46
N GLU A 160 3.98 8.46 0.72
CA GLU A 160 3.79 9.19 1.95
C GLU A 160 5.13 9.72 2.50
N PRO A 161 5.25 11.03 2.80
CA PRO A 161 6.53 11.66 3.11
C PRO A 161 7.26 11.12 4.33
N HIS A 162 6.55 10.81 5.44
CA HIS A 162 7.18 10.26 6.65
C HIS A 162 7.68 8.83 6.43
N THR A 163 6.93 8.02 5.69
CA THR A 163 7.35 6.66 5.28
C THR A 163 8.59 6.73 4.39
N ARG A 164 8.61 7.66 3.43
CA ARG A 164 9.77 7.90 2.55
C ARG A 164 10.98 8.39 3.33
N GLU A 165 10.78 9.26 4.30
CA GLU A 165 11.85 9.76 5.16
C GLU A 165 12.46 8.63 6.00
N LEU A 166 11.64 7.76 6.59
CA LEU A 166 12.12 6.57 7.29
C LEU A 166 13.00 5.70 6.38
N VAL A 167 12.55 5.44 5.15
CA VAL A 167 13.31 4.66 4.15
C VAL A 167 14.60 5.39 3.76
N ARG A 168 14.58 6.72 3.61
CA ARG A 168 15.77 7.54 3.35
C ARG A 168 16.78 7.43 4.49
N MET A 169 16.34 7.60 5.75
CA MET A 169 17.20 7.50 6.94
C MET A 169 17.86 6.12 7.03
N ARG A 170 17.10 5.06 6.77
CA ARG A 170 17.65 3.70 6.72
C ARG A 170 18.74 3.58 5.64
N LYS A 171 18.46 4.02 4.41
CA LYS A 171 19.41 3.96 3.28
C LYS A 171 20.66 4.80 3.53
N ALA A 172 20.53 5.93 4.21
CA ALA A 172 21.64 6.82 4.58
C ALA A 172 22.44 6.30 5.80
N GLY A 173 22.02 5.20 6.45
CA GLY A 173 22.66 4.66 7.63
C GLY A 173 22.52 5.53 8.88
N GLU A 174 21.59 6.46 8.92
CA GLU A 174 21.34 7.36 10.04
C GLU A 174 20.83 6.63 11.29
N LEU A 175 20.09 5.54 11.10
CA LEU A 175 19.67 4.66 12.19
C LEU A 175 20.74 3.63 12.57
N GLY A 176 21.84 3.54 11.80
CA GLY A 176 22.83 2.48 11.94
C GLY A 176 22.29 1.14 11.44
N ARG A 177 22.78 0.05 12.04
CA ARG A 177 22.24 -1.29 11.78
C ARG A 177 20.89 -1.42 12.46
N ILE A 178 19.86 -1.81 11.71
CA ILE A 178 18.52 -2.07 12.28
C ILE A 178 18.63 -3.28 13.21
N MET A 179 18.12 -3.14 14.43
CA MET A 179 18.18 -4.15 15.47
C MET A 179 16.83 -4.81 15.72
N HIS A 180 15.75 -4.04 15.61
CA HIS A 180 14.39 -4.54 15.82
C HIS A 180 13.37 -3.62 15.15
N VAL A 181 12.24 -4.22 14.73
CA VAL A 181 11.07 -3.51 14.24
C VAL A 181 9.85 -3.95 15.02
N ASN A 182 9.04 -2.98 15.49
CA ASN A 182 7.75 -3.24 16.13
C ASN A 182 6.66 -2.54 15.32
N ASN A 183 5.69 -3.30 14.83
CA ASN A 183 4.74 -2.81 13.85
C ASN A 183 3.32 -3.34 14.09
N TYR A 184 2.37 -2.43 14.26
CA TYR A 184 0.98 -2.78 14.54
C TYR A 184 0.02 -1.91 13.74
N MET A 185 -1.03 -2.56 13.21
CA MET A 185 -2.19 -1.87 12.66
C MET A 185 -3.47 -2.61 13.00
N GLY A 186 -4.43 -1.89 13.58
CA GLY A 186 -5.74 -2.44 13.89
C GLY A 186 -6.81 -1.38 14.06
N PHE A 187 -8.05 -1.77 13.83
CA PHE A 187 -9.22 -0.94 14.09
C PHE A 187 -10.39 -1.81 14.55
N LYS A 188 -11.42 -1.17 15.11
CA LYS A 188 -12.63 -1.89 15.51
C LYS A 188 -13.63 -1.92 14.35
N ILE A 189 -13.85 -3.12 13.79
CA ILE A 189 -14.90 -3.32 12.81
C ILE A 189 -16.26 -3.35 13.54
N GLY A 190 -17.14 -2.40 13.23
CA GLY A 190 -18.41 -2.21 13.92
C GLY A 190 -19.52 -3.14 13.41
N ASP A 191 -19.85 -2.99 12.13
CA ASP A 191 -20.96 -3.67 11.48
C ASP A 191 -20.65 -5.16 11.23
N PRO A 192 -21.41 -6.11 11.83
CA PRO A 192 -21.19 -7.54 11.67
C PRO A 192 -21.59 -8.07 10.29
N THR A 193 -22.24 -7.27 9.46
CA THR A 193 -22.67 -7.67 8.11
C THR A 193 -21.66 -7.33 7.02
N GLN A 194 -20.57 -6.62 7.37
CA GLN A 194 -19.56 -6.20 6.41
C GLN A 194 -18.94 -7.39 5.66
N TRP A 195 -18.69 -7.18 4.37
CA TRP A 195 -18.05 -8.17 3.51
C TRP A 195 -16.68 -8.65 4.01
N ARG A 196 -15.96 -7.82 4.78
CA ARG A 196 -14.69 -8.15 5.43
C ARG A 196 -14.77 -9.29 6.44
N LEU A 197 -15.96 -9.59 6.95
CA LEU A 197 -16.23 -10.70 7.86
C LEU A 197 -16.69 -11.96 7.12
N LYS A 198 -16.78 -11.93 5.79
CA LYS A 198 -17.13 -13.05 4.93
C LYS A 198 -15.91 -13.54 4.18
N LYS A 199 -15.37 -14.71 4.56
CA LYS A 199 -14.15 -15.27 3.97
C LYS A 199 -14.21 -15.37 2.44
N ALA A 200 -15.37 -15.73 1.89
CA ALA A 200 -15.59 -15.83 0.44
C ALA A 200 -15.39 -14.51 -0.32
N LEU A 201 -15.45 -13.35 0.36
CA LEU A 201 -15.27 -12.03 -0.24
C LEU A 201 -13.95 -11.37 0.20
N ALA A 202 -13.49 -11.69 1.42
CA ALA A 202 -12.34 -11.05 2.03
C ALA A 202 -11.03 -11.84 1.89
N GLY A 203 -11.11 -13.15 1.58
CA GLY A 203 -9.96 -14.05 1.56
C GLY A 203 -9.44 -14.44 2.95
N GLY A 204 -9.61 -13.55 3.93
CA GLY A 204 -9.23 -13.67 5.33
C GLY A 204 -9.75 -12.50 6.15
N GLY A 205 -9.25 -12.31 7.36
CA GLY A 205 -9.68 -11.25 8.27
C GLY A 205 -8.69 -10.08 8.38
N ALA A 206 -8.36 -9.72 9.62
CA ALA A 206 -7.48 -8.60 9.91
C ALA A 206 -6.10 -8.73 9.24
N MET A 207 -5.54 -9.95 9.16
CA MET A 207 -4.26 -10.18 8.49
C MET A 207 -4.31 -9.78 7.02
N MET A 208 -5.37 -10.16 6.32
CA MET A 208 -5.54 -9.90 4.90
C MET A 208 -5.80 -8.42 4.60
N ASP A 209 -6.60 -7.73 5.41
CA ASP A 209 -6.96 -6.32 5.15
C ASP A 209 -5.92 -5.33 5.69
N VAL A 210 -5.56 -5.43 6.97
CA VAL A 210 -4.69 -4.44 7.64
C VAL A 210 -3.36 -5.01 8.10
N GLY A 211 -3.23 -6.31 8.26
CA GLY A 211 -1.95 -6.96 8.57
C GLY A 211 -0.90 -6.77 7.47
N VAL A 212 -1.32 -6.63 6.22
CA VAL A 212 -0.44 -6.31 5.10
C VAL A 212 0.30 -4.96 5.27
N TYR A 213 -0.27 -3.99 6.01
CA TYR A 213 0.44 -2.75 6.33
C TYR A 213 1.57 -3.00 7.34
N ALA A 214 1.31 -3.85 8.34
CA ALA A 214 2.35 -4.23 9.30
C ALA A 214 3.47 -5.02 8.61
N LEU A 215 3.13 -5.89 7.68
CA LEU A 215 4.10 -6.61 6.83
C LEU A 215 4.92 -5.64 5.99
N ASN A 216 4.27 -4.75 5.21
CA ASN A 216 4.96 -3.77 4.38
C ASN A 216 5.87 -2.85 5.21
N GLY A 217 5.37 -2.34 6.35
CA GLY A 217 6.16 -1.48 7.22
C GLY A 217 7.45 -2.16 7.69
N ALA A 218 7.42 -3.46 8.00
CA ALA A 218 8.61 -4.22 8.37
C ALA A 218 9.60 -4.38 7.19
N ARG A 219 9.10 -4.67 5.98
CA ARG A 219 9.91 -4.75 4.75
C ARG A 219 10.54 -3.40 4.39
N TYR A 220 9.79 -2.29 4.53
CA TYR A 220 10.32 -0.94 4.27
C TYR A 220 11.38 -0.54 5.28
N ALA A 221 11.14 -0.85 6.56
CA ALA A 221 12.04 -0.53 7.65
C ALA A 221 13.38 -1.26 7.54
N THR A 222 13.36 -2.55 7.19
CA THR A 222 14.58 -3.36 7.04
C THR A 222 15.21 -3.19 5.66
N GLY A 223 14.41 -3.03 4.61
CA GLY A 223 14.83 -3.08 3.22
C GLY A 223 15.21 -4.48 2.77
N GLU A 224 14.74 -5.49 3.47
CA GLU A 224 14.99 -6.90 3.24
C GLU A 224 13.68 -7.67 3.07
N GLU A 225 13.75 -8.86 2.48
CA GLU A 225 12.64 -9.80 2.44
C GLU A 225 12.78 -10.81 3.60
N PRO A 226 11.68 -11.14 4.30
CA PRO A 226 11.75 -12.10 5.39
C PRO A 226 12.08 -13.51 4.87
N VAL A 227 12.82 -14.27 5.68
CA VAL A 227 13.20 -15.67 5.37
C VAL A 227 12.45 -16.68 6.22
N TRP A 228 11.73 -16.25 7.23
CA TRP A 228 10.81 -17.07 8.01
C TRP A 228 9.73 -16.22 8.69
N VAL A 229 8.64 -16.88 9.08
CA VAL A 229 7.53 -16.30 9.84
C VAL A 229 7.05 -17.27 10.93
N THR A 230 6.57 -16.73 12.05
CA THR A 230 5.71 -17.42 13.02
C THR A 230 4.48 -16.57 13.31
N ALA A 231 3.34 -17.18 13.61
CA ALA A 231 2.10 -16.45 13.87
C ALA A 231 1.20 -17.13 14.89
N GLN A 232 0.46 -16.32 15.65
CA GLN A 232 -0.57 -16.76 16.61
C GLN A 232 -1.86 -15.96 16.37
N GLU A 233 -3.00 -16.63 16.51
CA GLU A 233 -4.33 -16.01 16.40
C GLU A 233 -5.04 -16.02 17.75
N THR A 234 -5.79 -14.95 18.03
CA THR A 234 -6.75 -14.88 19.13
C THR A 234 -8.09 -14.35 18.63
N LYS A 235 -9.18 -15.02 19.03
CA LYS A 235 -10.55 -14.57 18.79
C LYS A 235 -11.27 -14.36 20.11
N THR A 236 -11.62 -13.12 20.42
CA THR A 236 -12.42 -12.76 21.61
C THR A 236 -13.91 -12.80 21.31
N ASP A 237 -14.32 -12.54 20.08
CA ASP A 237 -15.70 -12.69 19.58
C ASP A 237 -15.77 -13.77 18.49
N LYS A 238 -15.93 -15.01 18.92
CA LYS A 238 -15.96 -16.19 18.02
C LYS A 238 -17.18 -16.21 17.10
N VAL A 239 -18.25 -15.49 17.41
CA VAL A 239 -19.46 -15.41 16.60
C VAL A 239 -19.23 -14.43 15.43
N LYS A 240 -18.78 -13.23 15.74
CA LYS A 240 -18.50 -12.19 14.75
C LYS A 240 -17.37 -12.58 13.79
N PHE A 241 -16.32 -13.22 14.31
CA PHE A 241 -15.14 -13.63 13.53
C PHE A 241 -15.14 -15.14 13.22
N ALA A 242 -16.33 -15.74 13.07
CA ALA A 242 -16.44 -17.17 12.80
C ALA A 242 -15.72 -17.59 11.52
N GLU A 243 -15.77 -16.78 10.47
CA GLU A 243 -15.23 -17.09 9.14
C GLU A 243 -13.79 -16.58 8.92
N VAL A 244 -13.34 -15.57 9.70
CA VAL A 244 -12.09 -14.84 9.45
C VAL A 244 -11.29 -14.64 10.74
N ASP A 245 -10.01 -14.34 10.62
CA ASP A 245 -9.16 -13.98 11.76
C ASP A 245 -9.57 -12.62 12.36
N GLU A 246 -9.54 -12.54 13.72
CA GLU A 246 -9.79 -11.32 14.47
C GLU A 246 -8.48 -10.59 14.76
N THR A 247 -7.59 -11.24 15.49
CA THR A 247 -6.30 -10.71 15.94
C THR A 247 -5.21 -11.69 15.60
N VAL A 248 -4.21 -11.24 14.84
CA VAL A 248 -3.02 -12.03 14.50
C VAL A 248 -1.79 -11.28 14.97
N THR A 249 -0.95 -11.95 15.77
CA THR A 249 0.41 -11.51 16.06
C THR A 249 1.37 -12.41 15.29
N PHE A 250 2.40 -11.81 14.69
CA PHE A 250 3.36 -12.56 13.90
C PHE A 250 4.77 -11.97 13.99
N GLN A 251 5.77 -12.80 13.81
CA GLN A 251 7.16 -12.40 13.73
C GLN A 251 7.72 -12.73 12.34
N LEU A 252 8.52 -11.81 11.83
CA LEU A 252 9.25 -11.96 10.58
C LEU A 252 10.74 -11.94 10.90
N GLY A 253 11.47 -12.96 10.45
CA GLY A 253 12.93 -12.95 10.55
C GLY A 253 13.57 -12.65 9.20
N PHE A 254 14.58 -11.79 9.22
CA PHE A 254 15.27 -11.28 8.04
C PHE A 254 16.69 -11.84 7.91
N PRO A 255 17.30 -11.82 6.70
CA PRO A 255 18.67 -12.32 6.46
C PRO A 255 19.73 -11.69 7.37
N SER A 256 19.58 -10.42 7.71
CA SER A 256 20.47 -9.69 8.65
C SER A 256 20.41 -10.19 10.10
N GLY A 257 19.44 -11.09 10.44
CA GLY A 257 19.15 -11.54 11.78
C GLY A 257 18.14 -10.65 12.52
N VAL A 258 17.68 -9.56 11.92
CA VAL A 258 16.63 -8.71 12.47
C VAL A 258 15.33 -9.50 12.60
N ILE A 259 14.61 -9.29 13.70
CA ILE A 259 13.26 -9.80 13.91
C ILE A 259 12.30 -8.60 13.97
N ALA A 260 11.25 -8.64 13.14
CA ALA A 260 10.12 -7.74 13.28
C ALA A 260 9.01 -8.43 14.09
N SER A 261 8.51 -7.73 15.11
CA SER A 261 7.31 -8.12 15.86
C SER A 261 6.13 -7.34 15.34
N CYS A 262 5.20 -8.02 14.70
CA CYS A 262 4.05 -7.45 14.01
C CYS A 262 2.74 -7.91 14.62
N GLY A 263 1.69 -7.09 14.46
CA GLY A 263 0.36 -7.48 14.87
C GLY A 263 -0.73 -6.71 14.14
N THR A 264 -1.89 -7.34 14.09
CA THR A 264 -3.07 -6.77 13.44
C THR A 264 -4.34 -7.23 14.13
N THR A 265 -5.39 -6.41 14.07
CA THR A 265 -6.68 -6.78 14.65
C THR A 265 -7.85 -5.99 14.04
N TYR A 266 -9.01 -6.62 14.05
CA TYR A 266 -10.31 -5.97 13.80
C TYR A 266 -11.04 -5.57 15.10
N ASN A 267 -10.36 -5.62 16.23
CA ASN A 267 -11.02 -5.39 17.54
C ASN A 267 -10.23 -4.47 18.48
N PHE A 268 -9.46 -3.53 17.96
CA PHE A 268 -8.89 -2.40 18.69
C PHE A 268 -9.68 -1.11 18.44
N ASN A 269 -9.52 -0.15 19.34
CA ASN A 269 -9.99 1.21 19.13
C ASN A 269 -8.90 2.02 18.42
N ASN A 270 -8.71 1.81 17.13
CA ASN A 270 -7.73 2.43 16.24
C ASN A 270 -6.32 2.59 16.83
N TYR A 271 -5.44 1.67 16.48
CA TYR A 271 -4.04 1.72 16.86
C TYR A 271 -3.15 1.41 15.64
N GLU A 272 -2.20 2.29 15.38
CA GLU A 272 -1.25 2.17 14.27
C GLU A 272 0.11 2.69 14.72
N ARG A 273 1.12 1.87 14.55
CA ARG A 273 2.49 2.23 14.91
C ARG A 273 3.49 1.45 14.07
N LEU A 274 4.50 2.15 13.59
CA LEU A 274 5.74 1.57 13.07
C LEU A 274 6.90 2.14 13.87
N TYR A 275 7.62 1.29 14.60
CA TYR A 275 8.77 1.67 15.42
C TYR A 275 9.99 0.86 15.01
N VAL A 276 11.02 1.56 14.58
CA VAL A 276 12.27 1.01 14.05
C VAL A 276 13.41 1.40 14.97
N ILE A 277 14.13 0.41 15.49
CA ILE A 277 15.25 0.58 16.40
C ILE A 277 16.53 0.18 15.69
N GLY A 278 17.47 1.09 15.60
CA GLY A 278 18.82 0.86 15.12
C GLY A 278 19.86 1.06 16.24
N ASP A 279 21.09 0.67 15.99
CA ASP A 279 22.18 0.80 16.97
C ASP A 279 22.71 2.25 17.11
N LYS A 280 22.26 3.18 16.25
CA LYS A 280 22.56 4.62 16.34
C LYS A 280 21.36 5.49 16.72
N GLY A 281 20.15 4.91 16.74
CA GLY A 281 18.95 5.66 17.07
C GLY A 281 17.68 4.95 16.65
N PHE A 282 16.56 5.66 16.69
CA PHE A 282 15.25 5.12 16.32
C PHE A 282 14.48 6.06 15.41
N ALA A 283 13.51 5.50 14.70
CA ALA A 283 12.45 6.22 14.00
C ALA A 283 11.08 5.61 14.36
N GLU A 284 10.08 6.45 14.54
CA GLU A 284 8.72 6.05 14.87
C GLU A 284 7.72 6.82 14.02
N LEU A 285 6.74 6.10 13.47
CA LEU A 285 5.53 6.66 12.86
C LEU A 285 4.33 6.25 13.72
N SER A 286 3.53 7.24 14.18
CA SER A 286 2.34 6.99 14.98
C SER A 286 1.43 8.25 14.98
N PRO A 287 0.24 8.21 14.30
CA PRO A 287 -0.27 7.11 13.47
C PRO A 287 0.61 6.84 12.24
N ALA A 288 0.66 5.56 11.79
CA ALA A 288 1.61 5.12 10.75
C ALA A 288 0.96 4.82 9.39
N PHE A 289 -0.32 4.42 9.34
CA PHE A 289 -0.91 3.78 8.17
C PHE A 289 -2.27 4.34 7.75
N GLY A 290 -2.84 5.25 8.52
CA GLY A 290 -4.17 5.82 8.29
C GLY A 290 -4.27 6.68 7.04
N TYR A 291 -5.49 7.19 6.80
CA TYR A 291 -5.75 8.16 5.73
C TYR A 291 -5.63 9.61 6.20
N GLY A 292 -5.51 9.80 7.51
CA GLY A 292 -5.26 11.10 8.14
C GLY A 292 -3.76 11.43 8.16
N PRO A 293 -3.40 12.51 8.86
CA PRO A 293 -1.99 12.90 8.94
C PRO A 293 -1.17 11.81 9.64
N ILE A 294 -0.15 11.32 8.96
CA ILE A 294 0.89 10.50 9.57
C ILE A 294 1.80 11.43 10.36
N GLN A 295 2.27 10.96 11.50
CA GLN A 295 3.21 11.69 12.35
C GLN A 295 4.43 10.83 12.60
N GLY A 296 5.59 11.46 12.59
CA GLY A 296 6.85 10.79 12.80
C GLY A 296 7.74 11.51 13.80
N ARG A 297 8.58 10.73 14.50
CA ARG A 297 9.67 11.23 15.33
C ARG A 297 10.88 10.30 15.26
N THR A 298 12.04 10.87 15.57
CA THR A 298 13.30 10.14 15.68
C THR A 298 13.94 10.42 17.03
N HIS A 299 15.06 9.77 17.31
CA HIS A 299 15.90 10.09 18.46
C HIS A 299 16.42 11.54 18.44
N LEU A 300 16.36 12.24 17.29
CA LEU A 300 16.78 13.65 17.14
C LEU A 300 15.60 14.63 17.24
N GLY A 301 14.36 14.15 17.32
CA GLY A 301 13.17 14.98 17.41
C GLY A 301 12.09 14.63 16.39
N PRO A 302 11.09 15.51 16.19
CA PRO A 302 9.97 15.28 15.26
C PRO A 302 10.45 15.19 13.81
N MET A 303 9.79 14.35 13.02
CA MET A 303 9.89 14.37 11.56
C MET A 303 8.94 15.43 11.01
N ASN A 304 9.50 16.54 10.52
CA ASN A 304 8.71 17.65 9.96
C ASN A 304 8.46 17.43 8.47
N GLN A 305 7.65 16.43 8.13
CA GLN A 305 7.29 16.14 6.75
C GLN A 305 5.95 16.79 6.37
N PRO A 306 5.79 17.23 5.11
CA PRO A 306 4.55 17.84 4.66
C PRO A 306 3.40 16.83 4.61
N LEU A 307 2.20 17.31 4.88
CA LEU A 307 0.97 16.54 4.72
C LEU A 307 0.51 16.59 3.26
N ILE A 308 0.24 15.44 2.70
CA ILE A 308 -0.23 15.30 1.31
C ILE A 308 -1.42 14.35 1.23
N THR A 309 -2.13 14.40 0.12
CA THR A 309 -3.14 13.40 -0.23
C THR A 309 -2.44 12.19 -0.85
N HIS A 310 -2.22 11.13 -0.06
CA HIS A 310 -1.43 9.96 -0.45
C HIS A 310 -1.92 9.32 -1.75
N GLN A 311 -3.24 9.23 -1.94
CA GLN A 311 -3.86 8.63 -3.12
C GLN A 311 -3.63 9.48 -4.38
N ALA A 312 -3.61 10.82 -4.26
CA ALA A 312 -3.28 11.69 -5.38
C ALA A 312 -1.80 11.51 -5.78
N ALA A 313 -0.90 11.50 -4.80
CA ALA A 313 0.53 11.28 -5.03
C ALA A 313 0.80 9.90 -5.65
N GLN A 314 0.11 8.84 -5.19
CA GLN A 314 0.16 7.50 -5.78
C GLN A 314 -0.28 7.54 -7.25
N MET A 315 -1.43 8.15 -7.54
CA MET A 315 -1.96 8.18 -8.90
C MET A 315 -1.04 8.95 -9.85
N ASP A 316 -0.52 10.10 -9.43
CA ASP A 316 0.41 10.87 -10.25
C ASP A 316 1.75 10.15 -10.42
N GLY A 317 2.27 9.51 -9.36
CA GLY A 317 3.51 8.74 -9.47
C GLY A 317 3.39 7.56 -10.43
N LEU A 318 2.29 6.81 -10.37
CA LEU A 318 2.05 5.69 -11.30
C LEU A 318 1.74 6.19 -12.74
N ALA A 319 1.03 7.32 -12.86
CA ALA A 319 0.82 7.95 -14.16
C ALA A 319 2.14 8.37 -14.80
N ASP A 320 3.09 8.90 -14.02
CA ASP A 320 4.43 9.27 -14.49
C ASP A 320 5.21 8.03 -14.98
N CYS A 321 5.13 6.90 -14.28
CA CYS A 321 5.72 5.64 -14.74
C CYS A 321 5.14 5.16 -16.07
N ILE A 322 3.84 5.36 -16.30
CA ILE A 322 3.16 4.92 -17.53
C ILE A 322 3.41 5.89 -18.68
N LEU A 323 3.27 7.20 -18.44
CA LEU A 323 3.32 8.23 -19.48
C LEU A 323 4.74 8.64 -19.86
N ASN A 324 5.64 8.73 -18.88
CA ASN A 324 6.99 9.25 -19.05
C ASN A 324 8.07 8.17 -18.93
N GLY A 325 7.72 6.92 -18.57
CA GLY A 325 8.66 5.82 -18.40
C GLY A 325 9.59 5.97 -17.20
N THR A 326 9.19 6.75 -16.18
CA THR A 326 9.97 6.85 -14.95
C THR A 326 10.06 5.50 -14.24
N PRO A 327 11.15 5.23 -13.49
CA PRO A 327 11.30 3.98 -12.75
C PRO A 327 10.16 3.75 -11.77
N ASP A 328 9.71 2.50 -11.68
CA ASP A 328 8.71 2.07 -10.71
C ASP A 328 9.20 2.28 -9.27
N PRO A 329 8.38 2.87 -8.38
CA PRO A 329 8.76 3.10 -6.98
C PRO A 329 8.63 1.86 -6.08
N GLY A 330 8.54 0.64 -6.63
CA GLY A 330 8.36 -0.60 -5.89
C GLY A 330 6.88 -0.94 -5.67
N MET A 331 6.04 -0.76 -6.68
CA MET A 331 4.61 -1.01 -6.60
C MET A 331 4.09 -1.99 -7.66
N THR A 332 4.97 -2.73 -8.35
CA THR A 332 4.54 -3.72 -9.35
C THR A 332 3.77 -4.89 -8.72
N GLY A 333 3.13 -5.67 -9.56
CA GLY A 333 2.47 -6.91 -9.13
C GLY A 333 3.41 -7.86 -8.41
N GLU A 334 4.71 -7.87 -8.76
CA GLU A 334 5.75 -8.67 -8.11
C GLU A 334 5.96 -8.27 -6.65
N GLU A 335 5.83 -6.98 -6.31
CA GLU A 335 5.86 -6.56 -4.90
C GLU A 335 4.64 -7.07 -4.14
N GLY A 336 3.46 -7.08 -4.78
CA GLY A 336 2.27 -7.69 -4.21
C GLY A 336 2.41 -9.21 -4.02
N LEU A 337 3.06 -9.90 -4.96
CA LEU A 337 3.35 -11.34 -4.83
C LEU A 337 4.23 -11.64 -3.61
N LYS A 338 5.26 -10.83 -3.35
CA LYS A 338 6.11 -10.99 -2.16
C LYS A 338 5.29 -10.91 -0.86
N ASP A 339 4.36 -9.98 -0.77
CA ASP A 339 3.46 -9.90 0.38
C ASP A 339 2.59 -11.16 0.51
N MET A 340 2.02 -11.64 -0.60
CA MET A 340 1.15 -12.82 -0.55
C MET A 340 1.91 -14.09 -0.17
N VAL A 341 3.18 -14.24 -0.55
CA VAL A 341 4.04 -15.33 -0.10
C VAL A 341 4.18 -15.34 1.43
N VAL A 342 4.35 -14.16 2.04
CA VAL A 342 4.44 -14.05 3.50
C VAL A 342 3.08 -14.26 4.16
N VAL A 343 1.99 -13.72 3.60
CA VAL A 343 0.63 -13.91 4.10
C VAL A 343 0.23 -15.39 4.09
N ASP A 344 0.52 -16.12 3.01
CA ASP A 344 0.30 -17.56 2.92
C ASP A 344 1.04 -18.31 4.04
N ALA A 345 2.30 -17.94 4.31
CA ALA A 345 3.11 -18.52 5.37
C ALA A 345 2.62 -18.14 6.78
N VAL A 346 2.06 -16.92 6.98
CA VAL A 346 1.38 -16.56 8.23
C VAL A 346 0.20 -17.49 8.46
N TYR A 347 -0.68 -17.65 7.49
CA TYR A 347 -1.82 -18.57 7.63
C TYR A 347 -1.39 -20.04 7.76
N GLU A 348 -0.28 -20.46 7.15
CA GLU A 348 0.27 -21.78 7.36
C GLU A 348 0.75 -21.96 8.81
N SER A 349 1.48 -20.98 9.36
CA SER A 349 1.93 -20.97 10.77
C SER A 349 0.75 -21.07 11.74
N LEU A 350 -0.33 -20.30 11.49
CA LEU A 350 -1.57 -20.38 12.29
C LEU A 350 -2.17 -21.78 12.29
N ARG A 351 -2.26 -22.42 11.12
CA ARG A 351 -2.76 -23.82 11.01
C ARG A 351 -1.88 -24.85 11.71
N LYS A 352 -0.59 -24.53 11.88
CA LYS A 352 0.41 -25.38 12.55
C LYS A 352 0.71 -24.91 13.99
N ASN A 353 -0.23 -24.25 14.66
CA ASN A 353 -0.13 -23.79 16.03
C ASN A 353 1.11 -22.91 16.32
N GLY A 354 1.50 -22.05 15.37
CA GLY A 354 2.62 -21.13 15.52
C GLY A 354 3.98 -21.68 15.11
N GLU A 355 4.02 -22.82 14.41
CA GLU A 355 5.27 -23.37 13.87
C GLU A 355 5.96 -22.33 12.96
N LYS A 356 7.29 -22.30 13.03
CA LYS A 356 8.11 -21.45 12.16
C LYS A 356 8.09 -21.97 10.73
N ILE A 357 7.60 -21.14 9.82
CA ILE A 357 7.54 -21.41 8.39
C ILE A 357 8.69 -20.69 7.69
N TYR A 358 9.53 -21.41 6.98
CA TYR A 358 10.64 -20.85 6.20
C TYR A 358 10.19 -20.48 4.80
N LEU A 359 10.59 -19.28 4.34
CA LEU A 359 10.32 -18.74 3.03
C LEU A 359 11.48 -19.02 2.08
N GLY A 360 11.19 -19.31 0.80
CA GLY A 360 12.23 -19.44 -0.22
C GLY A 360 13.02 -20.76 -0.24
N LYS A 361 12.62 -21.78 0.54
CA LYS A 361 13.13 -23.16 0.42
C LYS A 361 12.06 -24.03 -0.25
N LYS A 362 12.09 -24.10 -1.57
CA LYS A 362 11.60 -25.23 -2.34
C LYS A 362 12.67 -25.67 -3.30
#